data_21b7c3a453dae9938120263b9cb28501
#
_entry.id   21b7c3a453dae9938120263b9cb28501
#
_cell.length_a   1.000
_cell.length_b   1.000
_cell.length_c   1.000
_cell.angle_alpha   90.00
_cell.angle_beta   90.00
_cell.angle_gamma   90.00
#
_symmetry.space_group_name_H-M   'P 1'
#
loop_
_entity.id
_entity.type
_entity.pdbx_description
1 polymer ?
#
loop_
_entity_poly.entity_id
_entity_poly.type
_entity_poly.pdbx_seq_one_letter_code
_entity_poly.pdbx_strand_id
1 'polypeptide(L)'
;TPASAKSAMNAAKSETAKINDSLAEELLKDIPAVQIDATSKGLPATTSETLVGLPLGERGFSNLDDLLAQTGPLTSDTAPILMPSDLLFTYDAFVLEPGAMTSLEKLGILLKRNPRARFLIEGHTDSFGTDDYNLKLSQLRAESVKAWLIANMGLPGEVIETIGLGETRLISPATGTIEEQRINRRVEIVIRDSSP
;
A
#
# COMPACT_ATOMS: atom_id res chain seq x y z
N THR A 1 -4.94 25.88 29.33
CA THR A 1 -3.47 25.87 29.42
C THR A 1 -2.92 24.80 28.46
N PRO A 2 -1.82 25.06 27.70
CA PRO A 2 -1.35 24.15 26.63
C PRO A 2 -0.91 22.75 27.11
N ALA A 3 -0.69 22.57 28.39
CA ALA A 3 -0.32 21.28 28.99
C ALA A 3 -1.47 20.25 28.98
N SER A 4 -2.73 20.71 29.08
CA SER A 4 -3.90 19.83 29.10
C SER A 4 -4.22 19.24 27.72
N ALA A 5 -3.96 19.98 26.64
CA ALA A 5 -4.19 19.52 25.29
C ALA A 5 -3.16 18.44 24.86
N LYS A 6 -1.90 18.57 25.27
CA LYS A 6 -0.87 17.54 25.04
C LYS A 6 -1.15 16.24 25.77
N SER A 7 -1.67 16.31 26.99
CA SER A 7 -2.03 15.12 27.78
C SER A 7 -3.22 14.38 27.17
N ALA A 8 -4.24 15.09 26.70
CA ALA A 8 -5.39 14.51 26.02
C ALA A 8 -5.02 13.87 24.67
N MET A 9 -4.11 14.50 23.92
CA MET A 9 -3.62 13.98 22.64
C MET A 9 -2.76 12.72 22.82
N ASN A 10 -1.95 12.64 23.88
CA ASN A 10 -1.18 11.43 24.20
C ASN A 10 -2.06 10.29 24.71
N ALA A 11 -3.13 10.58 25.46
CA ALA A 11 -4.09 9.57 25.89
C ALA A 11 -4.90 9.00 24.68
N ALA A 12 -5.34 9.86 23.78
CA ALA A 12 -6.03 9.44 22.55
C ALA A 12 -5.11 8.58 21.64
N LYS A 13 -3.83 8.93 21.50
CA LYS A 13 -2.85 8.12 20.78
C LYS A 13 -2.63 6.74 21.40
N SER A 14 -2.61 6.65 22.72
CA SER A 14 -2.47 5.37 23.43
C SER A 14 -3.70 4.47 23.28
N GLU A 15 -4.88 5.06 23.19
CA GLU A 15 -6.13 4.31 23.03
C GLU A 15 -6.32 3.83 21.58
N THR A 16 -5.99 4.66 20.62
CA THR A 16 -6.00 4.30 19.20
C THR A 16 -4.97 3.20 18.90
N ALA A 17 -3.79 3.26 19.50
CA ALA A 17 -2.78 2.21 19.38
C ALA A 17 -3.27 0.86 19.92
N LYS A 18 -3.98 0.84 21.05
CA LYS A 18 -4.56 -0.39 21.63
C LYS A 18 -5.68 -0.98 20.79
N ILE A 19 -6.51 -0.15 20.17
CA ILE A 19 -7.58 -0.58 19.26
C ILE A 19 -6.97 -1.14 17.98
N ASN A 20 -5.93 -0.52 17.46
CA ASN A 20 -5.19 -1.00 16.29
C ASN A 20 -4.48 -2.33 16.57
N ASP A 21 -3.87 -2.51 17.75
CA ASP A 21 -3.24 -3.78 18.14
C ASP A 21 -4.27 -4.92 18.25
N SER A 22 -5.44 -4.65 18.82
CA SER A 22 -6.49 -5.67 18.96
C SER A 22 -7.11 -6.06 17.60
N LEU A 23 -7.32 -5.09 16.72
CA LEU A 23 -7.79 -5.33 15.33
C LEU A 23 -6.71 -6.00 14.48
N ALA A 24 -5.45 -5.64 14.67
CA ALA A 24 -4.33 -6.29 14.01
C ALA A 24 -4.18 -7.75 14.41
N GLU A 25 -4.34 -8.08 15.70
CA GLU A 25 -4.34 -9.47 16.17
C GLU A 25 -5.51 -10.29 15.61
N GLU A 26 -6.67 -9.69 15.42
CA GLU A 26 -7.84 -10.37 14.85
C GLU A 26 -7.69 -10.60 13.35
N LEU A 27 -7.16 -9.63 12.61
CA LEU A 27 -6.87 -9.75 11.18
C LEU A 27 -5.68 -10.68 10.90
N LEU A 28 -4.71 -10.77 11.80
CA LEU A 28 -3.54 -11.65 11.67
C LEU A 28 -3.85 -13.12 11.97
N LYS A 29 -4.96 -13.43 12.61
CA LYS A 29 -5.34 -14.85 12.90
C LYS A 29 -5.69 -15.63 11.66
N ASP A 30 -6.19 -14.98 10.62
CA ASP A 30 -6.61 -15.60 9.37
C ASP A 30 -5.59 -15.46 8.22
N ILE A 31 -4.46 -14.83 8.46
CA ILE A 31 -3.37 -14.73 7.48
C ILE A 31 -2.45 -15.94 7.69
N PRO A 32 -2.36 -16.89 6.72
CA PRO A 32 -1.36 -17.93 6.81
C PRO A 32 0.02 -17.28 6.88
N ALA A 33 0.82 -17.71 7.86
CA ALA A 33 2.19 -17.23 8.03
C ALA A 33 2.95 -17.44 6.71
N VAL A 34 3.09 -16.39 5.93
CA VAL A 34 3.97 -16.40 4.76
C VAL A 34 5.38 -16.43 5.33
N GLN A 35 5.98 -17.61 5.32
CA GLN A 35 7.41 -17.75 5.55
C GLN A 35 8.09 -17.01 4.40
N ILE A 36 8.65 -15.84 4.71
CA ILE A 36 9.56 -15.16 3.80
C ILE A 36 10.84 -15.99 3.81
N ASP A 37 10.92 -16.95 2.89
CA ASP A 37 12.16 -17.65 2.64
C ASP A 37 13.13 -16.64 2.03
N ALA A 38 14.16 -16.29 2.81
CA ALA A 38 15.24 -15.38 2.40
C ALA A 38 16.03 -15.87 1.18
N THR A 39 15.60 -16.95 0.54
CA THR A 39 16.24 -17.60 -0.60
C THR A 39 15.51 -17.40 -1.93
N SER A 40 14.66 -16.37 -2.09
CA SER A 40 14.11 -16.01 -3.41
C SER A 40 15.19 -15.47 -4.35
N LYS A 41 16.04 -16.37 -4.77
CA LYS A 41 16.93 -16.21 -5.92
C LYS A 41 16.04 -16.20 -7.17
N GLY A 42 15.76 -15.02 -7.76
CA GLY A 42 15.20 -14.99 -9.10
C GLY A 42 14.08 -13.99 -9.43
N LEU A 43 13.90 -12.93 -8.64
CA LEU A 43 13.20 -11.75 -9.19
C LEU A 43 14.27 -10.91 -9.91
N PRO A 44 14.03 -10.48 -11.17
CA PRO A 44 14.93 -9.53 -11.79
C PRO A 44 14.93 -8.29 -10.90
N ALA A 45 16.08 -7.96 -10.36
CA ALA A 45 16.32 -6.70 -9.70
C ALA A 45 16.11 -5.61 -10.75
N THR A 46 14.90 -5.10 -10.85
CA THR A 46 14.69 -3.79 -11.46
C THR A 46 15.34 -2.84 -10.49
N THR A 47 16.52 -2.43 -10.87
CA THR A 47 17.48 -1.67 -10.08
C THR A 47 16.79 -0.46 -9.47
N SER A 48 16.57 -0.51 -8.17
CA SER A 48 16.01 0.57 -7.32
C SER A 48 16.79 1.90 -7.47
N GLU A 49 18.01 1.83 -8.01
CA GLU A 49 18.89 2.99 -8.17
C GLU A 49 18.46 3.99 -9.26
N THR A 50 17.62 3.56 -10.22
CA THR A 50 17.20 4.44 -11.33
C THR A 50 15.98 5.31 -10.97
N LEU A 51 15.29 5.02 -9.87
CA LEU A 51 14.02 5.69 -9.51
C LEU A 51 14.18 6.82 -8.48
N VAL A 52 15.35 6.93 -7.87
CA VAL A 52 15.62 7.96 -6.84
C VAL A 52 15.81 9.33 -7.50
N GLY A 53 14.95 10.28 -7.15
CA GLY A 53 15.09 11.68 -7.57
C GLY A 53 14.19 12.16 -8.71
N LEU A 54 13.47 11.28 -9.41
CA LEU A 54 12.56 11.70 -10.48
C LEU A 54 11.19 12.16 -9.93
N PRO A 55 10.51 13.11 -10.56
CA PRO A 55 9.11 13.43 -10.31
C PRO A 55 8.21 12.19 -10.46
N LEU A 56 7.05 12.17 -9.79
CA LEU A 56 6.16 11.01 -9.78
C LEU A 56 5.86 10.43 -11.17
N GLY A 57 5.54 11.29 -12.15
CA GLY A 57 5.26 10.89 -13.53
C GLY A 57 6.48 10.37 -14.31
N GLU A 58 7.69 10.76 -13.91
CA GLU A 58 8.95 10.32 -14.52
C GLU A 58 9.55 9.10 -13.82
N ARG A 59 9.00 8.70 -12.67
CA ARG A 59 9.45 7.53 -11.88
C ARG A 59 8.83 6.22 -12.34
N GLY A 60 8.08 6.21 -13.44
CA GLY A 60 7.47 5.01 -13.97
C GLY A 60 6.21 4.56 -13.22
N PHE A 61 5.47 5.48 -12.60
CA PHE A 61 4.14 5.19 -12.05
C PHE A 61 3.04 5.64 -13.00
N SER A 62 1.97 4.85 -13.07
CA SER A 62 0.78 5.19 -13.81
C SER A 62 -0.18 6.04 -12.97
N ASN A 63 -0.82 7.01 -13.62
CA ASN A 63 -1.92 7.75 -13.03
C ASN A 63 -3.23 6.97 -13.20
N LEU A 64 -4.01 6.85 -12.12
CA LEU A 64 -5.25 6.08 -12.13
C LEU A 64 -6.32 6.66 -13.08
N ASP A 65 -6.44 7.98 -13.15
CA ASP A 65 -7.43 8.64 -14.02
C ASP A 65 -7.04 8.49 -15.50
N ASP A 66 -5.75 8.55 -15.83
CA ASP A 66 -5.24 8.32 -17.18
C ASP A 66 -5.50 6.88 -17.64
N LEU A 67 -5.27 5.89 -16.76
CA LEU A 67 -5.58 4.49 -17.05
C LEU A 67 -7.08 4.24 -17.23
N LEU A 68 -7.92 4.93 -16.48
CA LEU A 68 -9.38 4.86 -16.64
C LEU A 68 -9.86 5.46 -17.97
N ALA A 69 -9.17 6.49 -18.46
CA ALA A 69 -9.47 7.09 -19.78
C ALA A 69 -9.00 6.22 -20.94
N GLN A 70 -8.05 5.34 -20.73
CA GLN A 70 -7.57 4.40 -21.74
C GLN A 70 -8.55 3.25 -21.98
N THR A 71 -8.62 2.77 -23.23
CA THR A 71 -9.48 1.66 -23.61
C THR A 71 -8.74 0.33 -23.76
N GLY A 72 -7.41 0.35 -23.67
CA GLY A 72 -6.55 -0.83 -23.79
C GLY A 72 -6.56 -1.70 -22.53
N PRO A 73 -6.21 -2.99 -22.65
CA PRO A 73 -6.02 -3.86 -21.50
C PRO A 73 -4.78 -3.45 -20.71
N LEU A 74 -4.82 -3.65 -19.40
CA LEU A 74 -3.64 -3.57 -18.57
C LEU A 74 -2.78 -4.83 -18.78
N THR A 75 -1.47 -4.64 -18.86
CA THR A 75 -0.47 -5.71 -19.01
C THR A 75 0.61 -5.56 -17.96
N SER A 76 1.47 -6.55 -17.81
CA SER A 76 2.64 -6.49 -16.92
C SER A 76 3.60 -5.35 -17.24
N ASP A 77 3.55 -4.82 -18.48
CA ASP A 77 4.34 -3.65 -18.89
C ASP A 77 3.73 -2.32 -18.41
N THR A 78 2.50 -2.35 -17.90
CA THR A 78 1.87 -1.16 -17.32
C THR A 78 2.58 -0.79 -16.03
N ALA A 79 3.09 0.44 -15.94
CA ALA A 79 3.73 0.90 -14.71
C ALA A 79 2.77 0.83 -13.51
N PRO A 80 3.28 0.52 -12.30
CA PRO A 80 2.47 0.41 -11.10
C PRO A 80 1.63 1.66 -10.84
N ILE A 81 0.43 1.47 -10.31
CA ILE A 81 -0.43 2.59 -9.89
C ILE A 81 -0.05 2.95 -8.46
N LEU A 82 0.39 4.18 -8.24
CA LEU A 82 0.75 4.69 -6.92
C LEU A 82 -0.45 5.36 -6.25
N MET A 83 -0.75 4.92 -5.04
CA MET A 83 -1.76 5.52 -4.16
C MET A 83 -1.09 5.98 -2.86
N PRO A 84 -1.01 7.29 -2.59
CA PRO A 84 -0.43 7.79 -1.34
C PRO A 84 -1.19 7.26 -0.13
N SER A 85 -0.48 6.76 0.89
CA SER A 85 -1.11 6.24 2.10
C SER A 85 -1.91 7.31 2.84
N ASP A 86 -1.49 8.57 2.79
CA ASP A 86 -2.17 9.69 3.45
C ASP A 86 -3.56 9.99 2.85
N LEU A 87 -3.84 9.50 1.63
CA LEU A 87 -5.19 9.55 1.04
C LEU A 87 -6.05 8.36 1.43
N LEU A 88 -5.44 7.26 1.82
CA LEU A 88 -6.12 6.00 2.10
C LEU A 88 -6.35 5.78 3.59
N PHE A 89 -5.42 6.22 4.43
CA PHE A 89 -5.38 5.92 5.86
C PHE A 89 -5.04 7.14 6.68
N THR A 90 -5.52 7.20 7.92
CA THR A 90 -4.96 8.11 8.92
C THR A 90 -3.49 7.79 9.19
N TYR A 91 -2.77 8.76 9.74
CA TYR A 91 -1.38 8.54 10.15
C TYR A 91 -1.27 7.35 11.11
N ASP A 92 -0.30 6.48 10.85
CA ASP A 92 -0.01 5.30 11.67
C ASP A 92 -1.17 4.30 11.81
N ALA A 93 -2.08 4.26 10.82
CA ALA A 93 -3.23 3.37 10.79
C ALA A 93 -3.30 2.58 9.49
N PHE A 94 -4.13 1.53 9.49
CA PHE A 94 -4.46 0.70 8.34
C PHE A 94 -5.98 0.66 8.06
N VAL A 95 -6.78 1.38 8.86
CA VAL A 95 -8.22 1.54 8.62
C VAL A 95 -8.42 2.60 7.53
N LEU A 96 -9.18 2.23 6.50
CA LEU A 96 -9.45 3.11 5.37
C LEU A 96 -10.30 4.31 5.77
N GLU A 97 -9.87 5.49 5.34
CA GLU A 97 -10.60 6.73 5.53
C GLU A 97 -11.82 6.83 4.60
N PRO A 98 -12.92 7.47 5.04
CA PRO A 98 -14.06 7.72 4.17
C PRO A 98 -13.69 8.46 2.87
N GLY A 99 -12.70 9.36 2.92
CA GLY A 99 -12.18 10.08 1.76
C GLY A 99 -11.49 9.20 0.71
N ALA A 100 -11.02 8.00 1.10
CA ALA A 100 -10.38 7.06 0.20
C ALA A 100 -11.36 6.38 -0.77
N MET A 101 -12.65 6.33 -0.44
CA MET A 101 -13.65 5.50 -1.12
C MET A 101 -13.72 5.82 -2.62
N THR A 102 -13.74 7.09 -3.01
CA THR A 102 -13.78 7.48 -4.42
C THR A 102 -12.57 6.97 -5.21
N SER A 103 -11.38 7.03 -4.63
CA SER A 103 -10.16 6.52 -5.29
C SER A 103 -10.16 5.00 -5.38
N LEU A 104 -10.66 4.32 -4.34
CA LEU A 104 -10.78 2.86 -4.34
C LEU A 104 -11.87 2.37 -5.30
N GLU A 105 -12.98 3.09 -5.46
CA GLU A 105 -14.00 2.80 -6.46
C GLU A 105 -13.44 2.90 -7.87
N LYS A 106 -12.71 3.97 -8.18
CA LYS A 106 -12.00 4.13 -9.46
C LYS A 106 -11.05 2.97 -9.73
N LEU A 107 -10.24 2.61 -8.72
CA LEU A 107 -9.35 1.45 -8.81
C LEU A 107 -10.16 0.18 -9.10
N GLY A 108 -11.21 -0.09 -8.34
CA GLY A 108 -12.05 -1.27 -8.52
C GLY A 108 -12.69 -1.34 -9.90
N ILE A 109 -13.13 -0.22 -10.48
CA ILE A 109 -13.63 -0.14 -11.85
C ILE A 109 -12.54 -0.53 -12.86
N LEU A 110 -11.32 -0.01 -12.68
CA LEU A 110 -10.19 -0.33 -13.53
C LEU A 110 -9.84 -1.82 -13.49
N LEU A 111 -9.79 -2.41 -12.30
CA LEU A 111 -9.51 -3.83 -12.14
C LEU A 111 -10.60 -4.70 -12.77
N LYS A 112 -11.86 -4.36 -12.62
CA LYS A 112 -13.00 -5.07 -13.24
C LYS A 112 -12.97 -5.05 -14.78
N ARG A 113 -12.45 -3.98 -15.38
CA ARG A 113 -12.26 -3.91 -16.84
C ARG A 113 -11.19 -4.87 -17.34
N ASN A 114 -10.35 -5.38 -16.44
CA ASN A 114 -9.20 -6.23 -16.78
C ASN A 114 -9.31 -7.62 -16.11
N PRO A 115 -10.34 -8.42 -16.38
CA PRO A 115 -10.63 -9.66 -15.66
C PRO A 115 -9.59 -10.77 -15.88
N ARG A 116 -8.70 -10.60 -16.85
CA ARG A 116 -7.62 -11.55 -17.12
C ARG A 116 -6.31 -11.17 -16.41
N ALA A 117 -6.18 -9.95 -15.93
CA ALA A 117 -4.99 -9.52 -15.19
C ALA A 117 -5.03 -10.04 -13.75
N ARG A 118 -3.84 -10.24 -13.18
CA ARG A 118 -3.63 -10.43 -11.76
C ARG A 118 -3.03 -9.18 -11.17
N PHE A 119 -3.31 -8.91 -9.91
CA PHE A 119 -2.89 -7.69 -9.25
C PHE A 119 -2.14 -8.02 -7.99
N LEU A 120 -1.00 -7.38 -7.79
CA LEU A 120 -0.29 -7.40 -6.52
C LEU A 120 -0.39 -6.03 -5.87
N ILE A 121 -0.90 -5.98 -4.65
CA ILE A 121 -0.96 -4.77 -3.83
C ILE A 121 0.26 -4.78 -2.91
N GLU A 122 1.18 -3.85 -3.15
CA GLU A 122 2.38 -3.67 -2.35
C GLU A 122 2.19 -2.51 -1.36
N GLY A 123 2.35 -2.78 -0.06
CA GLY A 123 2.34 -1.75 0.97
C GLY A 123 3.76 -1.29 1.30
N HIS A 124 3.93 0.02 1.47
CA HIS A 124 5.22 0.64 1.79
C HIS A 124 5.07 1.66 2.93
N THR A 125 6.15 1.83 3.69
CA THR A 125 6.27 2.85 4.74
C THR A 125 7.45 3.78 4.46
N ASP A 126 7.55 4.84 5.23
CA ASP A 126 8.81 5.58 5.40
C ASP A 126 9.76 4.80 6.32
N SER A 127 10.93 5.39 6.60
CA SER A 127 11.98 4.79 7.44
C SER A 127 11.82 5.11 8.93
N PHE A 128 10.71 5.70 9.35
CA PHE A 128 10.46 5.98 10.76
C PHE A 128 9.77 4.78 11.43
N GLY A 129 10.37 4.29 12.50
CA GLY A 129 9.89 3.13 13.23
C GLY A 129 10.90 1.98 13.25
N THR A 130 10.44 0.78 13.55
CA THR A 130 11.25 -0.43 13.43
C THR A 130 10.87 -1.19 12.16
N ASP A 131 11.83 -1.90 11.57
CA ASP A 131 11.61 -2.70 10.36
C ASP A 131 10.42 -3.65 10.51
N ASP A 132 10.33 -4.36 11.65
CA ASP A 132 9.25 -5.30 11.94
C ASP A 132 7.88 -4.61 12.01
N TYR A 133 7.83 -3.43 12.62
CA TYR A 133 6.61 -2.63 12.70
C TYR A 133 6.19 -2.14 11.30
N ASN A 134 7.12 -1.59 10.55
CA ASN A 134 6.89 -1.10 9.21
C ASN A 134 6.44 -2.21 8.25
N LEU A 135 7.03 -3.40 8.39
CA LEU A 135 6.63 -4.57 7.60
C LEU A 135 5.17 -4.97 7.90
N LYS A 136 4.81 -5.07 9.18
CA LYS A 136 3.43 -5.40 9.60
C LYS A 136 2.43 -4.33 9.17
N LEU A 137 2.73 -3.04 9.42
CA LEU A 137 1.84 -1.94 9.04
C LEU A 137 1.58 -1.91 7.53
N SER A 138 2.62 -2.10 6.74
CA SER A 138 2.50 -2.12 5.28
C SER A 138 1.69 -3.32 4.78
N GLN A 139 1.82 -4.50 5.39
CA GLN A 139 1.01 -5.67 5.09
C GLN A 139 -0.47 -5.42 5.42
N LEU A 140 -0.77 -4.91 6.61
CA LEU A 140 -2.15 -4.60 7.02
C LEU A 140 -2.81 -3.57 6.10
N ARG A 141 -2.06 -2.58 5.62
CA ARG A 141 -2.55 -1.60 4.65
C ARG A 141 -2.90 -2.24 3.31
N ALA A 142 -2.05 -3.10 2.79
CA ALA A 142 -2.31 -3.83 1.55
C ALA A 142 -3.56 -4.74 1.69
N GLU A 143 -3.68 -5.45 2.82
CA GLU A 143 -4.85 -6.29 3.12
C GLU A 143 -6.14 -5.48 3.25
N SER A 144 -6.10 -4.30 3.87
CA SER A 144 -7.29 -3.43 3.98
C SER A 144 -7.81 -2.98 2.62
N VAL A 145 -6.91 -2.64 1.70
CA VAL A 145 -7.29 -2.29 0.31
C VAL A 145 -7.89 -3.50 -0.40
N LYS A 146 -7.26 -4.67 -0.31
CA LYS A 146 -7.77 -5.93 -0.90
C LYS A 146 -9.16 -6.26 -0.34
N ALA A 147 -9.31 -6.27 0.97
CA ALA A 147 -10.58 -6.59 1.64
C ALA A 147 -11.70 -5.66 1.18
N TRP A 148 -11.41 -4.37 1.07
CA TRP A 148 -12.38 -3.39 0.57
C TRP A 148 -12.78 -3.65 -0.89
N LEU A 149 -11.81 -3.92 -1.76
CA LEU A 149 -12.06 -4.23 -3.17
C LEU A 149 -12.91 -5.49 -3.35
N ILE A 150 -12.68 -6.52 -2.56
CA ILE A 150 -13.50 -7.74 -2.56
C ILE A 150 -14.92 -7.43 -2.08
N ALA A 151 -15.05 -6.79 -0.91
CA ALA A 151 -16.35 -6.56 -0.27
C ALA A 151 -17.24 -5.58 -1.03
N ASN A 152 -16.67 -4.48 -1.53
CA ASN A 152 -17.45 -3.39 -2.12
C ASN A 152 -17.49 -3.44 -3.65
N MET A 153 -16.46 -3.98 -4.27
CA MET A 153 -16.39 -4.08 -5.72
C MET A 153 -16.69 -5.49 -6.23
N GLY A 154 -16.79 -6.51 -5.37
CA GLY A 154 -17.05 -7.89 -5.77
C GLY A 154 -15.94 -8.47 -6.66
N LEU A 155 -14.70 -8.07 -6.45
CA LEU A 155 -13.56 -8.65 -7.15
C LEU A 155 -13.24 -10.02 -6.56
N PRO A 156 -12.86 -11.02 -7.40
CA PRO A 156 -12.42 -12.30 -6.90
C PRO A 156 -11.11 -12.18 -6.10
N GLY A 157 -11.07 -12.77 -4.91
CA GLY A 157 -9.89 -12.67 -4.03
C GLY A 157 -8.63 -13.32 -4.60
N GLU A 158 -8.81 -14.33 -5.46
CA GLU A 158 -7.73 -15.07 -6.11
C GLU A 158 -6.98 -14.28 -7.19
N VAL A 159 -7.54 -13.17 -7.68
CA VAL A 159 -6.85 -12.30 -8.65
C VAL A 159 -6.04 -11.18 -7.98
N ILE A 160 -6.15 -11.06 -6.66
CA ILE A 160 -5.46 -10.01 -5.88
C ILE A 160 -4.57 -10.66 -4.83
N GLU A 161 -3.28 -10.42 -4.96
CA GLU A 161 -2.27 -10.77 -3.96
C GLU A 161 -1.88 -9.52 -3.17
N THR A 162 -1.32 -9.69 -1.98
CA THR A 162 -0.85 -8.60 -1.12
C THR A 162 0.52 -8.91 -0.57
N ILE A 163 1.34 -7.88 -0.41
CA ILE A 163 2.63 -7.96 0.27
C ILE A 163 2.95 -6.65 0.97
N GLY A 164 3.40 -6.75 2.22
CA GLY A 164 4.00 -5.63 2.94
C GLY A 164 5.50 -5.63 2.71
N LEU A 165 6.03 -4.51 2.29
CA LEU A 165 7.46 -4.32 2.02
C LEU A 165 8.12 -3.37 3.02
N GLY A 166 7.33 -2.75 3.93
CA GLY A 166 7.86 -1.79 4.89
C GLY A 166 8.67 -0.71 4.20
N GLU A 167 9.86 -0.46 4.71
CA GLU A 167 10.81 0.53 4.20
C GLU A 167 11.86 -0.03 3.21
N THR A 168 11.71 -1.28 2.77
CA THR A 168 12.72 -1.94 1.92
C THR A 168 12.86 -1.34 0.52
N ARG A 169 11.85 -0.57 0.06
CA ARG A 169 11.83 0.08 -1.27
C ARG A 169 11.48 1.55 -1.16
N LEU A 170 12.40 2.33 -0.59
CA LEU A 170 12.25 3.77 -0.46
C LEU A 170 12.40 4.47 -1.82
N ILE A 171 11.55 5.46 -2.09
CA ILE A 171 11.65 6.37 -3.24
C ILE A 171 12.42 7.64 -2.82
N SER A 172 12.14 8.16 -1.64
CA SER A 172 12.87 9.26 -1.00
C SER A 172 13.87 8.71 0.01
N PRO A 173 15.06 9.32 0.15
CA PRO A 173 16.10 8.82 1.05
C PRO A 173 15.63 8.68 2.51
N ALA A 174 16.11 7.62 3.20
CA ALA A 174 15.82 7.40 4.63
C ALA A 174 16.29 8.53 5.54
N THR A 175 17.25 9.33 5.10
CA THR A 175 17.77 10.50 5.84
C THR A 175 16.91 11.76 5.67
N GLY A 176 15.87 11.69 4.84
CA GLY A 176 14.93 12.79 4.61
C GLY A 176 14.05 13.07 5.82
N THR A 177 13.47 14.26 5.86
CA THR A 177 12.45 14.65 6.84
C THR A 177 11.17 13.83 6.65
N ILE A 178 10.26 13.87 7.63
CA ILE A 178 8.94 13.21 7.54
C ILE A 178 8.17 13.65 6.28
N GLU A 179 8.26 14.92 5.91
CA GLU A 179 7.58 15.44 4.72
C GLU A 179 8.25 14.97 3.42
N GLU A 180 9.58 14.97 3.37
CA GLU A 180 10.32 14.46 2.21
C GLU A 180 10.09 12.95 2.00
N GLN A 181 9.90 12.21 3.08
CA GLN A 181 9.61 10.78 3.01
C GLN A 181 8.12 10.44 2.80
N ARG A 182 7.26 11.44 2.67
CA ARG A 182 5.82 11.25 2.46
C ARG A 182 5.51 10.33 1.28
N ILE A 183 6.30 10.42 0.21
CA ILE A 183 6.14 9.57 -0.99
C ILE A 183 6.49 8.10 -0.72
N ASN A 184 7.27 7.81 0.32
CA ASN A 184 7.56 6.45 0.73
C ASN A 184 6.31 5.77 1.31
N ARG A 185 5.45 6.52 2.00
CA ARG A 185 4.18 6.04 2.55
C ARG A 185 3.14 5.89 1.44
N ARG A 186 3.07 4.72 0.83
CA ARG A 186 2.23 4.46 -0.33
C ARG A 186 1.75 3.02 -0.40
N VAL A 187 0.73 2.84 -1.21
CA VAL A 187 0.31 1.53 -1.71
C VAL A 187 0.52 1.53 -3.23
N GLU A 188 1.14 0.51 -3.76
CA GLU A 188 1.32 0.31 -5.20
C GLU A 188 0.47 -0.85 -5.68
N ILE A 189 -0.18 -0.68 -6.83
CA ILE A 189 -0.92 -1.73 -7.51
C ILE A 189 -0.10 -2.15 -8.72
N VAL A 190 0.50 -3.31 -8.64
CA VAL A 190 1.33 -3.90 -9.70
C VAL A 190 0.46 -4.85 -10.52
N ILE A 191 0.46 -4.65 -11.84
CA ILE A 191 -0.26 -5.50 -12.77
C ILE A 191 0.65 -6.69 -13.14
N ARG A 192 0.10 -7.89 -13.08
CA ARG A 192 0.79 -9.12 -13.47
C ARG A 192 0.02 -9.83 -14.57
N ASP A 193 0.74 -10.46 -15.47
CA ASP A 193 0.10 -11.33 -16.44
C ASP A 193 -0.46 -12.57 -15.73
N SER A 194 -1.61 -13.05 -16.21
CA SER A 194 -2.07 -14.37 -15.81
C SER A 194 -1.02 -15.38 -16.27
N SER A 195 -0.40 -16.10 -15.34
CA SER A 195 0.38 -17.27 -15.73
C SER A 195 -0.51 -18.22 -16.52
N PRO A 196 0.00 -18.80 -17.60
CA PRO A 196 -0.77 -19.73 -18.44
C PRO A 196 -1.19 -20.98 -17.66
#